data_318565c0da76a7e952f240600d62b6a9
#
_entry.id   318565c0da76a7e952f240600d62b6a9
#
_cell.length_a   1.000
_cell.length_b   1.000
_cell.length_c   1.000
_cell.angle_alpha   90.00
_cell.angle_beta   90.00
_cell.angle_gamma   90.00
#
_symmetry.space_group_name_H-M   'P 1'
#
loop_
_entity.id
_entity.type
_entity.pdbx_description
1 polymer ?
#
loop_
_entity_poly.entity_id
_entity_poly.type
_entity_poly.pdbx_seq_one_letter_code
_entity_poly.pdbx_strand_id
1 'polypeptide(L)'
;MGFNCGIVGLPNVGKSTLFNALTNAGISAENFPFCTIEPNAGIVTVPDPRQDKLAEIVKPEKVIATTMEFIDIAGIVAGASRGEGLGNKFLANIRETDAIAHVVRCFDDDNVIHVANAVNPAADIEIINTELALADLEAVDKALNRYAKSAKGGDKHAVAMKAILEKIQPHLNEARPLRSFPLDKEEIATLKEINLLTLKPTMYIANVAEDGFENNPHLDVVRKIAADEKSVVVPICNKLEADIAELEGEDKKEFLDEMGMTEPGLNRVIRAGYQLLGLQTYFTAGVKEVRAWTIPVGATAPQAAGVIHTDFEKGFIRAETIAYEDFVQFKGEQGAKTAGKARKEGKEYIVKDGDVMHFLFNV
;
A
#
# COMPACT_ATOMS: atom_id res chain seq x y z
N MET A 1 -13.15 2.35 6.18
CA MET A 1 -12.25 1.19 6.16
C MET A 1 -10.87 1.71 5.83
N GLY A 2 -9.88 1.46 6.66
CA GLY A 2 -8.48 1.82 6.38
C GLY A 2 -7.92 0.88 5.31
N PHE A 3 -6.97 1.36 4.52
CA PHE A 3 -6.19 0.54 3.60
C PHE A 3 -4.96 0.04 4.34
N ASN A 4 -4.68 -1.25 4.26
CA ASN A 4 -3.60 -1.85 5.02
C ASN A 4 -2.61 -2.64 4.15
N CYS A 5 -1.35 -2.62 4.58
CA CYS A 5 -0.25 -3.31 3.93
C CYS A 5 0.44 -4.26 4.92
N GLY A 6 0.45 -5.54 4.63
CA GLY A 6 1.12 -6.54 5.47
C GLY A 6 2.62 -6.58 5.21
N ILE A 7 3.42 -6.39 6.26
CA ILE A 7 4.88 -6.52 6.18
C ILE A 7 5.25 -8.00 6.38
N VAL A 8 5.87 -8.60 5.37
CA VAL A 8 6.30 -9.99 5.41
C VAL A 8 7.81 -10.09 5.14
N GLY A 9 8.42 -11.18 5.52
CA GLY A 9 9.83 -11.47 5.27
C GLY A 9 10.33 -12.62 6.13
N LEU A 10 11.47 -13.20 5.75
CA LEU A 10 12.15 -14.22 6.54
C LEU A 10 12.67 -13.64 7.87
N PRO A 11 13.01 -14.47 8.84
CA PRO A 11 13.67 -14.01 10.06
C PRO A 11 14.98 -13.27 9.76
N ASN A 12 15.30 -12.25 10.55
CA ASN A 12 16.55 -11.47 10.49
C ASN A 12 16.81 -10.68 9.19
N VAL A 13 15.77 -10.38 8.42
CA VAL A 13 15.87 -9.50 7.23
C VAL A 13 15.69 -8.01 7.54
N GLY A 14 15.40 -7.67 8.82
CA GLY A 14 15.15 -6.29 9.27
C GLY A 14 13.66 -5.91 9.33
N LYS A 15 12.73 -6.87 9.27
CA LYS A 15 11.29 -6.64 9.28
C LYS A 15 10.82 -5.87 10.52
N SER A 16 11.19 -6.31 11.72
CA SER A 16 10.79 -5.65 12.98
C SER A 16 11.44 -4.26 13.13
N THR A 17 12.68 -4.10 12.66
CA THR A 17 13.35 -2.78 12.63
C THR A 17 12.57 -1.80 11.76
N LEU A 18 12.16 -2.23 10.57
CA LEU A 18 11.34 -1.42 9.67
C LEU A 18 9.99 -1.06 10.32
N PHE A 19 9.30 -2.05 10.90
CA PHE A 19 8.00 -1.82 11.53
C PHE A 19 8.10 -0.84 12.71
N ASN A 20 9.11 -0.99 13.55
CA ASN A 20 9.35 -0.08 14.67
C ASN A 20 9.67 1.34 14.17
N ALA A 21 10.51 1.48 13.15
CA ALA A 21 10.82 2.78 12.56
C ALA A 21 9.58 3.45 11.95
N LEU A 22 8.72 2.69 11.27
CA LEU A 22 7.43 3.17 10.73
C LEU A 22 6.49 3.63 11.85
N THR A 23 6.38 2.87 12.94
CA THR A 23 5.48 3.19 14.05
C THR A 23 6.01 4.33 14.92
N ASN A 24 7.32 4.44 15.11
CA ASN A 24 7.94 5.56 15.83
C ASN A 24 7.85 6.87 15.04
N ALA A 25 7.95 6.80 13.69
CA ALA A 25 7.73 7.95 12.81
C ALA A 25 6.24 8.31 12.66
N GLY A 26 5.34 7.42 13.07
CA GLY A 26 3.90 7.59 13.03
C GLY A 26 3.37 8.50 14.14
N ILE A 27 2.15 8.97 13.95
CA ILE A 27 1.44 9.75 14.96
C ILE A 27 0.98 8.79 16.06
N SER A 28 1.11 9.20 17.34
CA SER A 28 0.54 8.43 18.44
C SER A 28 -0.97 8.23 18.18
N ALA A 29 -1.43 6.99 18.30
CA ALA A 29 -2.82 6.59 18.01
C ALA A 29 -3.89 7.35 18.80
N GLU A 30 -3.50 8.08 19.85
CA GLU A 30 -4.36 8.93 20.66
C GLU A 30 -4.99 10.09 19.88
N ASN A 31 -4.42 10.45 18.72
CA ASN A 31 -4.93 11.55 17.89
C ASN A 31 -6.00 11.14 16.87
N PHE A 32 -6.32 9.86 16.75
CA PHE A 32 -7.36 9.36 15.84
C PHE A 32 -8.50 8.71 16.61
N PRO A 33 -9.65 9.39 16.78
CA PRO A 33 -10.85 8.77 17.34
C PRO A 33 -11.32 7.64 16.40
N PHE A 34 -11.57 6.46 16.95
CA PHE A 34 -12.05 5.22 16.31
C PHE A 34 -11.01 4.24 15.76
N CYS A 35 -9.72 4.38 16.04
CA CYS A 35 -8.75 3.33 15.73
C CYS A 35 -8.63 2.37 16.92
N THR A 36 -9.07 1.14 16.75
CA THR A 36 -8.71 0.01 17.65
C THR A 36 -7.28 -0.40 17.25
N ILE A 37 -6.31 -0.22 18.14
CA ILE A 37 -4.92 -0.62 17.87
C ILE A 37 -4.85 -2.13 18.10
N GLU A 38 -4.64 -2.88 17.03
CA GLU A 38 -4.22 -4.26 17.14
C GLU A 38 -2.73 -4.33 17.50
N PRO A 39 -2.26 -5.35 18.26
CA PRO A 39 -0.90 -5.38 18.81
C PRO A 39 0.25 -5.33 17.78
N ASN A 40 -0.06 -5.52 16.49
CA ASN A 40 0.94 -5.56 15.41
C ASN A 40 0.55 -4.64 14.23
N ALA A 41 -0.27 -3.62 14.49
CA ALA A 41 -0.69 -2.66 13.50
C ALA A 41 -0.11 -1.27 13.80
N GLY A 42 0.48 -0.63 12.81
CA GLY A 42 1.06 0.71 12.87
C GLY A 42 0.35 1.66 11.91
N ILE A 43 -0.23 2.73 12.43
CA ILE A 43 -0.85 3.78 11.61
C ILE A 43 0.22 4.83 11.31
N VAL A 44 0.43 5.09 10.03
CA VAL A 44 1.41 6.07 9.56
C VAL A 44 0.74 7.16 8.72
N THR A 45 1.23 8.37 8.84
CA THR A 45 0.80 9.50 8.01
C THR A 45 1.38 9.34 6.60
N VAL A 46 0.55 9.53 5.58
CA VAL A 46 1.02 9.59 4.20
C VAL A 46 1.62 10.98 3.95
N PRO A 47 2.94 11.09 3.70
CA PRO A 47 3.58 12.37 3.51
C PRO A 47 3.18 12.96 2.16
N ASP A 48 2.61 14.17 2.19
CA ASP A 48 2.20 14.90 0.99
C ASP A 48 2.56 16.38 1.11
N PRO A 49 3.64 16.84 0.47
CA PRO A 49 4.09 18.23 0.56
C PRO A 49 3.07 19.22 -0.02
N ARG A 50 2.12 18.76 -0.82
CA ARG A 50 1.03 19.61 -1.34
C ARG A 50 0.13 20.12 -0.22
N GLN A 51 -0.08 19.29 0.81
CA GLN A 51 -0.91 19.67 1.96
C GLN A 51 -0.29 20.82 2.75
N ASP A 52 1.02 20.78 2.97
CA ASP A 52 1.76 21.86 3.66
C ASP A 52 1.64 23.17 2.88
N LYS A 53 1.75 23.10 1.56
CA LYS A 53 1.62 24.27 0.69
C LYS A 53 0.21 24.88 0.70
N LEU A 54 -0.83 24.03 0.74
CA LEU A 54 -2.21 24.50 0.93
C LEU A 54 -2.39 25.16 2.29
N ALA A 55 -1.81 24.58 3.34
CA ALA A 55 -1.87 25.16 4.70
C ALA A 55 -1.17 26.51 4.81
N GLU A 56 -0.03 26.71 4.15
CA GLU A 56 0.65 28.02 4.08
C GLU A 56 -0.26 29.11 3.48
N ILE A 57 -1.04 28.75 2.44
CA ILE A 57 -1.92 29.69 1.72
C ILE A 57 -3.18 30.00 2.55
N VAL A 58 -3.82 28.95 3.06
CA VAL A 58 -5.15 29.06 3.74
C VAL A 58 -5.00 29.48 5.19
N LYS A 59 -3.88 29.12 5.85
CA LYS A 59 -3.59 29.32 7.29
C LYS A 59 -4.73 28.77 8.17
N PRO A 60 -5.02 27.46 8.09
CA PRO A 60 -6.13 26.84 8.79
C PRO A 60 -5.83 26.69 10.28
N GLU A 61 -6.89 26.47 11.07
CA GLU A 61 -6.75 26.11 12.49
C GLU A 61 -6.16 24.72 12.68
N LYS A 62 -6.41 23.80 11.72
CA LYS A 62 -5.94 22.40 11.77
C LYS A 62 -5.52 21.91 10.40
N VAL A 63 -4.48 21.05 10.39
CA VAL A 63 -4.04 20.29 9.22
C VAL A 63 -4.23 18.81 9.54
N ILE A 64 -5.00 18.08 8.73
CA ILE A 64 -5.29 16.66 8.94
C ILE A 64 -4.83 15.88 7.73
N ALA A 65 -3.72 15.18 7.89
CA ALA A 65 -3.17 14.32 6.85
C ALA A 65 -3.99 13.02 6.70
N THR A 66 -3.84 12.35 5.57
CA THR A 66 -4.35 11.00 5.42
C THR A 66 -3.38 9.98 6.01
N THR A 67 -3.89 8.79 6.32
CA THR A 67 -3.12 7.72 6.94
C THR A 67 -3.30 6.41 6.20
N MET A 68 -2.32 5.53 6.33
CA MET A 68 -2.42 4.12 5.99
C MET A 68 -1.92 3.26 7.14
N GLU A 69 -2.27 1.99 7.11
CA GLU A 69 -1.91 1.03 8.15
C GLU A 69 -0.88 0.04 7.63
N PHE A 70 0.16 -0.22 8.42
CA PHE A 70 1.08 -1.33 8.21
C PHE A 70 0.86 -2.36 9.29
N ILE A 71 0.81 -3.65 8.90
CA ILE A 71 0.61 -4.77 9.83
C ILE A 71 1.88 -5.62 9.83
N ASP A 72 2.53 -5.74 10.99
CA ASP A 72 3.67 -6.66 11.14
C ASP A 72 3.18 -8.10 11.21
N ILE A 73 3.42 -8.84 10.13
CA ILE A 73 3.05 -10.25 10.05
C ILE A 73 4.26 -11.08 10.46
N ALA A 74 4.09 -11.92 11.48
CA ALA A 74 5.14 -12.78 12.00
C ALA A 74 5.85 -13.54 10.87
N GLY A 75 7.20 -13.59 10.93
CA GLY A 75 8.00 -14.18 9.87
C GLY A 75 7.64 -15.65 9.57
N ILE A 76 7.72 -16.00 8.30
CA ILE A 76 7.50 -17.37 7.81
C ILE A 76 8.84 -18.10 7.73
N VAL A 77 8.80 -19.40 7.91
CA VAL A 77 9.88 -20.33 7.54
C VAL A 77 9.34 -21.32 6.51
N ALA A 78 10.23 -21.92 5.73
CA ALA A 78 9.86 -22.93 4.73
C ALA A 78 9.02 -24.07 5.36
N GLY A 79 7.95 -24.50 4.69
CA GLY A 79 7.04 -25.53 5.18
C GLY A 79 5.86 -25.04 6.00
N ALA A 80 5.67 -23.72 6.09
CA ALA A 80 4.57 -23.14 6.90
C ALA A 80 3.18 -23.47 6.36
N SER A 81 3.00 -23.65 5.05
CA SER A 81 1.74 -24.06 4.42
C SER A 81 1.34 -25.50 4.75
N ARG A 82 2.30 -26.34 5.15
CA ARG A 82 2.09 -27.76 5.52
C ARG A 82 2.05 -28.00 7.03
N GLY A 83 2.38 -26.96 7.84
CA GLY A 83 2.47 -27.07 9.29
C GLY A 83 1.17 -26.72 10.00
N GLU A 84 0.88 -27.44 11.11
CA GLU A 84 -0.17 -27.03 12.05
C GLU A 84 0.30 -25.82 12.85
N GLY A 85 -0.52 -24.76 12.95
CA GLY A 85 -0.32 -23.65 13.89
C GLY A 85 0.19 -22.34 13.27
N LEU A 86 1.48 -22.01 13.43
CA LEU A 86 2.02 -20.68 13.09
C LEU A 86 1.92 -20.31 11.61
N GLY A 87 2.11 -21.29 10.70
CA GLY A 87 2.01 -21.04 9.26
C GLY A 87 0.60 -20.67 8.80
N ASN A 88 -0.41 -21.36 9.33
CA ASN A 88 -1.81 -21.06 9.03
C ASN A 88 -2.21 -19.67 9.53
N LYS A 89 -1.70 -19.25 10.71
CA LYS A 89 -1.93 -17.91 11.24
C LYS A 89 -1.27 -16.84 10.38
N PHE A 90 -0.05 -17.08 9.90
CA PHE A 90 0.63 -16.20 8.96
C PHE A 90 -0.19 -15.99 7.68
N LEU A 91 -0.63 -17.08 7.04
CA LEU A 91 -1.42 -17.01 5.81
C LEU A 91 -2.78 -16.33 6.04
N ALA A 92 -3.41 -16.54 7.20
CA ALA A 92 -4.64 -15.86 7.59
C ALA A 92 -4.43 -14.35 7.71
N ASN A 93 -3.37 -13.92 8.39
CA ASN A 93 -3.06 -12.50 8.54
C ASN A 93 -2.80 -11.84 7.17
N ILE A 94 -2.08 -12.50 6.24
CA ILE A 94 -1.91 -11.96 4.87
C ILE A 94 -3.26 -11.87 4.15
N ARG A 95 -4.20 -12.81 4.34
CA ARG A 95 -5.51 -12.72 3.70
C ARG A 95 -6.29 -11.47 4.08
N GLU A 96 -6.09 -10.97 5.29
CA GLU A 96 -6.76 -9.77 5.82
C GLU A 96 -6.15 -8.47 5.31
N THR A 97 -4.94 -8.49 4.71
CA THR A 97 -4.30 -7.29 4.17
C THR A 97 -4.69 -7.03 2.71
N ASP A 98 -4.62 -5.75 2.29
CA ASP A 98 -4.92 -5.32 0.92
C ASP A 98 -3.70 -5.45 -0.02
N ALA A 99 -2.48 -5.32 0.53
CA ALA A 99 -1.22 -5.43 -0.20
C ALA A 99 -0.14 -6.07 0.67
N ILE A 100 0.97 -6.47 0.04
CA ILE A 100 2.13 -7.09 0.69
C ILE A 100 3.36 -6.19 0.52
N ALA A 101 4.03 -5.88 1.63
CA ALA A 101 5.37 -5.28 1.68
C ALA A 101 6.37 -6.37 2.06
N HIS A 102 7.07 -6.91 1.08
CA HIS A 102 8.03 -8.00 1.28
C HIS A 102 9.43 -7.44 1.56
N VAL A 103 9.88 -7.56 2.80
CA VAL A 103 11.23 -7.14 3.23
C VAL A 103 12.23 -8.20 2.85
N VAL A 104 13.26 -7.79 2.11
CA VAL A 104 14.33 -8.67 1.60
C VAL A 104 15.68 -8.11 2.03
N ARG A 105 16.52 -8.96 2.59
CA ARG A 105 17.88 -8.56 3.00
C ARG A 105 18.80 -8.48 1.78
N CYS A 106 19.42 -7.32 1.58
CA CYS A 106 20.33 -7.01 0.48
C CYS A 106 21.68 -6.46 0.98
N PHE A 107 22.16 -6.94 2.13
CA PHE A 107 23.46 -6.58 2.72
C PHE A 107 24.08 -7.78 3.42
N ASP A 108 25.40 -7.82 3.45
CA ASP A 108 26.18 -8.79 4.22
C ASP A 108 26.55 -8.18 5.57
N ASP A 109 26.37 -8.94 6.66
CA ASP A 109 26.78 -8.57 8.02
C ASP A 109 27.02 -9.86 8.80
N ASP A 110 28.26 -10.08 9.23
CA ASP A 110 28.70 -11.28 9.96
C ASP A 110 28.06 -11.38 11.36
N ASN A 111 27.60 -10.26 11.91
CA ASN A 111 26.92 -10.21 13.22
C ASN A 111 25.43 -10.56 13.16
N VAL A 112 24.84 -10.60 11.96
CA VAL A 112 23.44 -10.92 11.75
C VAL A 112 23.33 -12.26 11.04
N ILE A 113 22.98 -13.31 11.79
CA ILE A 113 22.85 -14.66 11.25
C ILE A 113 21.71 -14.72 10.24
N HIS A 114 21.99 -15.13 9.00
CA HIS A 114 20.96 -15.44 8.01
C HIS A 114 20.45 -16.88 8.22
N VAL A 115 19.14 -17.11 8.01
CA VAL A 115 18.50 -18.44 8.21
C VAL A 115 19.15 -19.52 7.34
N ALA A 116 19.64 -19.18 6.15
CA ALA A 116 20.32 -20.07 5.21
C ALA A 116 21.86 -20.00 5.29
N ASN A 117 22.45 -19.32 6.30
CA ASN A 117 23.88 -19.05 6.45
C ASN A 117 24.52 -18.26 5.28
N ALA A 118 23.74 -17.74 4.34
CA ALA A 118 24.20 -16.89 3.25
C ALA A 118 23.07 -15.97 2.81
N VAL A 119 23.41 -14.74 2.44
CA VAL A 119 22.42 -13.77 1.89
C VAL A 119 22.13 -14.17 0.44
N ASN A 120 20.88 -14.52 0.17
CA ASN A 120 20.41 -14.86 -1.18
C ASN A 120 18.98 -14.35 -1.39
N PRO A 121 18.82 -13.10 -1.85
CA PRO A 121 17.52 -12.47 -2.06
C PRO A 121 16.57 -13.29 -2.96
N ALA A 122 17.09 -13.95 -3.99
CA ALA A 122 16.27 -14.77 -4.87
C ALA A 122 15.65 -15.96 -4.13
N ALA A 123 16.45 -16.68 -3.34
CA ALA A 123 15.97 -17.81 -2.55
C ALA A 123 14.99 -17.36 -1.46
N ASP A 124 15.25 -16.23 -0.82
CA ASP A 124 14.37 -15.66 0.21
C ASP A 124 12.99 -15.31 -0.36
N ILE A 125 12.96 -14.68 -1.54
CA ILE A 125 11.71 -14.35 -2.25
C ILE A 125 10.99 -15.63 -2.68
N GLU A 126 11.72 -16.61 -3.21
CA GLU A 126 11.16 -17.88 -3.68
C GLU A 126 10.49 -18.65 -2.54
N ILE A 127 11.07 -18.67 -1.34
CA ILE A 127 10.47 -19.32 -0.16
C ILE A 127 9.09 -18.72 0.13
N ILE A 128 8.98 -17.40 0.23
CA ILE A 128 7.71 -16.73 0.52
C ILE A 128 6.71 -16.97 -0.62
N ASN A 129 7.12 -16.79 -1.88
CA ASN A 129 6.24 -16.99 -3.03
C ASN A 129 5.73 -18.42 -3.12
N THR A 130 6.58 -19.41 -2.82
CA THR A 130 6.19 -20.82 -2.79
C THR A 130 5.11 -21.10 -1.74
N GLU A 131 5.29 -20.59 -0.52
CA GLU A 131 4.29 -20.80 0.56
C GLU A 131 2.95 -20.15 0.21
N LEU A 132 2.96 -18.95 -0.38
CA LEU A 132 1.74 -18.28 -0.84
C LEU A 132 1.08 -19.04 -1.99
N ALA A 133 1.87 -19.53 -2.96
CA ALA A 133 1.36 -20.29 -4.10
C ALA A 133 0.75 -21.64 -3.68
N LEU A 134 1.35 -22.34 -2.72
CA LEU A 134 0.81 -23.58 -2.17
C LEU A 134 -0.54 -23.35 -1.45
N ALA A 135 -0.65 -22.26 -0.69
CA ALA A 135 -1.91 -21.89 -0.05
C ALA A 135 -3.00 -21.52 -1.07
N ASP A 136 -2.64 -20.84 -2.14
CA ASP A 136 -3.55 -20.52 -3.23
C ASP A 136 -3.96 -21.76 -4.03
N LEU A 137 -3.04 -22.69 -4.27
CA LEU A 137 -3.33 -23.95 -4.94
C LEU A 137 -4.40 -24.76 -4.18
N GLU A 138 -4.25 -24.84 -2.86
CA GLU A 138 -5.28 -25.48 -2.00
C GLU A 138 -6.64 -24.78 -2.11
N ALA A 139 -6.66 -23.45 -2.14
CA ALA A 139 -7.88 -22.67 -2.31
C ALA A 139 -8.51 -22.89 -3.69
N VAL A 140 -7.70 -22.95 -4.74
CA VAL A 140 -8.11 -23.21 -6.13
C VAL A 140 -8.70 -24.62 -6.25
N ASP A 141 -8.08 -25.65 -5.67
CA ASP A 141 -8.57 -27.02 -5.71
C ASP A 141 -9.94 -27.14 -5.01
N LYS A 142 -10.11 -26.52 -3.85
CA LYS A 142 -11.39 -26.45 -3.14
C LYS A 142 -12.46 -25.73 -3.97
N ALA A 143 -12.10 -24.62 -4.60
CA ALA A 143 -13.00 -23.86 -5.46
C ALA A 143 -13.39 -24.65 -6.72
N LEU A 144 -12.44 -25.29 -7.40
CA LEU A 144 -12.70 -26.15 -8.55
C LEU A 144 -13.72 -27.24 -8.24
N ASN A 145 -13.56 -27.93 -7.10
CA ASN A 145 -14.51 -28.97 -6.65
C ASN A 145 -15.92 -28.39 -6.41
N ARG A 146 -16.02 -27.19 -5.85
CA ARG A 146 -17.29 -26.48 -5.61
C ARG A 146 -17.97 -26.08 -6.92
N TYR A 147 -17.24 -25.39 -7.81
CA TYR A 147 -17.79 -24.85 -9.06
C TYR A 147 -18.03 -25.92 -10.13
N ALA A 148 -17.28 -27.05 -10.13
CA ALA A 148 -17.53 -28.14 -11.06
C ALA A 148 -18.94 -28.72 -10.98
N LYS A 149 -19.55 -28.72 -9.80
CA LYS A 149 -20.95 -29.20 -9.61
C LYS A 149 -21.95 -28.21 -10.19
N SER A 150 -21.83 -26.93 -9.87
CA SER A 150 -22.71 -25.86 -10.35
C SER A 150 -22.58 -25.62 -11.86
N ALA A 151 -21.37 -25.72 -12.40
CA ALA A 151 -21.12 -25.59 -13.84
C ALA A 151 -21.84 -26.68 -14.66
N LYS A 152 -21.93 -27.90 -14.16
CA LYS A 152 -22.71 -28.98 -14.80
C LYS A 152 -24.20 -28.66 -14.85
N GLY A 153 -24.71 -27.85 -13.92
CA GLY A 153 -26.08 -27.34 -13.91
C GLY A 153 -26.36 -26.16 -14.84
N GLY A 154 -25.34 -25.69 -15.59
CA GLY A 154 -25.48 -24.58 -16.56
C GLY A 154 -25.38 -23.18 -15.93
N ASP A 155 -24.92 -23.06 -14.68
CA ASP A 155 -24.65 -21.77 -14.05
C ASP A 155 -23.49 -21.07 -14.77
N LYS A 156 -23.76 -19.93 -15.41
CA LYS A 156 -22.80 -19.18 -16.20
C LYS A 156 -21.61 -18.67 -15.37
N HIS A 157 -21.86 -18.21 -14.15
CA HIS A 157 -20.80 -17.75 -13.25
C HIS A 157 -19.87 -18.91 -12.86
N ALA A 158 -20.44 -20.05 -12.51
CA ALA A 158 -19.67 -21.25 -12.16
C ALA A 158 -18.84 -21.77 -13.34
N VAL A 159 -19.37 -21.70 -14.58
CA VAL A 159 -18.64 -22.07 -15.80
C VAL A 159 -17.44 -21.13 -16.01
N ALA A 160 -17.64 -19.81 -15.91
CA ALA A 160 -16.58 -18.82 -16.07
C ALA A 160 -15.51 -19.00 -14.98
N MET A 161 -15.92 -19.10 -13.71
CA MET A 161 -14.99 -19.32 -12.58
C MET A 161 -14.16 -20.59 -12.77
N LYS A 162 -14.80 -21.71 -13.12
CA LYS A 162 -14.11 -22.98 -13.36
C LYS A 162 -13.04 -22.83 -14.45
N ALA A 163 -13.37 -22.19 -15.57
CA ALA A 163 -12.44 -21.99 -16.66
C ALA A 163 -11.21 -21.17 -16.24
N ILE A 164 -11.41 -20.10 -15.46
CA ILE A 164 -10.31 -19.27 -14.94
C ILE A 164 -9.45 -20.06 -13.95
N LEU A 165 -10.06 -20.82 -13.05
CA LEU A 165 -9.33 -21.64 -12.07
C LEU A 165 -8.48 -22.71 -12.75
N GLU A 166 -9.01 -23.40 -13.78
CA GLU A 166 -8.25 -24.37 -14.58
C GLU A 166 -7.09 -23.70 -15.37
N LYS A 167 -7.26 -22.44 -15.79
CA LYS A 167 -6.23 -21.66 -16.48
C LYS A 167 -5.05 -21.31 -15.56
N ILE A 168 -5.31 -20.95 -14.30
CA ILE A 168 -4.27 -20.49 -13.36
C ILE A 168 -3.60 -21.62 -12.58
N GLN A 169 -4.25 -22.76 -12.40
CA GLN A 169 -3.76 -23.89 -11.61
C GLN A 169 -2.36 -24.38 -12.04
N PRO A 170 -2.03 -24.55 -13.35
CA PRO A 170 -0.69 -24.96 -13.77
C PRO A 170 0.41 -23.98 -13.34
N HIS A 171 0.13 -22.66 -13.38
CA HIS A 171 1.08 -21.63 -12.97
C HIS A 171 1.38 -21.68 -11.47
N LEU A 172 0.33 -21.90 -10.65
CA LEU A 172 0.49 -22.09 -9.20
C LEU A 172 1.24 -23.39 -8.87
N ASN A 173 1.05 -24.47 -9.65
CA ASN A 173 1.78 -25.73 -9.49
C ASN A 173 3.31 -25.56 -9.71
N GLU A 174 3.73 -24.55 -10.48
CA GLU A 174 5.11 -24.16 -10.64
C GLU A 174 5.62 -23.21 -9.54
N ALA A 175 4.84 -23.03 -8.46
CA ALA A 175 5.10 -22.09 -7.37
C ALA A 175 5.28 -20.63 -7.81
N ARG A 176 4.69 -20.24 -8.95
CA ARG A 176 4.74 -18.87 -9.48
C ARG A 176 3.58 -18.03 -9.00
N PRO A 177 3.83 -16.77 -8.57
CA PRO A 177 2.77 -15.90 -8.12
C PRO A 177 1.87 -15.42 -9.27
N LEU A 178 0.56 -15.38 -9.04
CA LEU A 178 -0.43 -14.99 -10.06
C LEU A 178 -0.33 -13.53 -10.50
N ARG A 179 0.32 -12.65 -9.73
CA ARG A 179 0.60 -11.27 -10.15
C ARG A 179 1.47 -11.18 -11.40
N SER A 180 2.27 -12.23 -11.69
CA SER A 180 3.06 -12.34 -12.93
C SER A 180 2.28 -12.99 -14.09
N PHE A 181 1.11 -13.58 -13.83
CA PHE A 181 0.31 -14.28 -14.82
C PHE A 181 -0.57 -13.29 -15.62
N PRO A 182 -0.72 -13.45 -16.95
CA PRO A 182 -1.53 -12.55 -17.75
C PRO A 182 -3.03 -12.82 -17.55
N LEU A 183 -3.65 -12.07 -16.64
CA LEU A 183 -5.08 -12.02 -16.38
C LEU A 183 -5.65 -10.69 -16.86
N ASP A 184 -6.84 -10.71 -17.44
CA ASP A 184 -7.58 -9.50 -17.76
C ASP A 184 -8.36 -8.97 -16.52
N LYS A 185 -8.97 -7.77 -16.69
CA LYS A 185 -9.71 -7.12 -15.58
C LYS A 185 -10.94 -7.90 -15.12
N GLU A 186 -11.61 -8.60 -16.02
CA GLU A 186 -12.81 -9.39 -15.71
C GLU A 186 -12.42 -10.66 -14.95
N GLU A 187 -11.35 -11.33 -15.40
CA GLU A 187 -10.78 -12.49 -14.72
C GLU A 187 -10.33 -12.14 -13.29
N ILE A 188 -9.61 -11.02 -13.11
CA ILE A 188 -9.20 -10.53 -11.79
C ILE A 188 -10.42 -10.22 -10.92
N ALA A 189 -11.43 -9.55 -11.47
CA ALA A 189 -12.66 -9.24 -10.73
C ALA A 189 -13.40 -10.50 -10.28
N THR A 190 -13.46 -11.53 -11.14
CA THR A 190 -14.08 -12.81 -10.83
C THR A 190 -13.32 -13.56 -9.73
N LEU A 191 -11.96 -13.54 -9.75
CA LEU A 191 -11.12 -14.19 -8.76
C LEU A 191 -11.14 -13.53 -7.38
N LYS A 192 -11.62 -12.28 -7.24
CA LYS A 192 -11.68 -11.59 -5.95
C LYS A 192 -12.42 -12.36 -4.86
N GLU A 193 -13.45 -13.13 -5.21
CA GLU A 193 -14.21 -13.91 -4.24
C GLU A 193 -13.43 -15.08 -3.62
N ILE A 194 -12.33 -15.51 -4.27
CA ILE A 194 -11.45 -16.59 -3.77
C ILE A 194 -10.41 -16.02 -2.82
N ASN A 195 -10.10 -14.71 -2.92
CA ASN A 195 -9.08 -14.00 -2.13
C ASN A 195 -7.71 -14.68 -2.18
N LEU A 196 -7.17 -14.84 -3.42
CA LEU A 196 -5.88 -15.46 -3.68
C LEU A 196 -4.74 -14.54 -3.22
N LEU A 197 -3.80 -15.10 -2.46
CA LEU A 197 -2.70 -14.37 -1.84
C LEU A 197 -1.68 -13.88 -2.86
N THR A 198 -1.38 -14.70 -3.87
CA THR A 198 -0.41 -14.38 -4.92
C THR A 198 -0.92 -13.37 -5.95
N LEU A 199 -2.22 -13.01 -5.92
CA LEU A 199 -2.81 -11.91 -6.69
C LEU A 199 -2.68 -10.56 -5.98
N LYS A 200 -2.40 -10.54 -4.67
CA LYS A 200 -2.28 -9.29 -3.94
C LYS A 200 -1.15 -8.43 -4.52
N PRO A 201 -1.38 -7.12 -4.67
CA PRO A 201 -0.32 -6.18 -5.02
C PRO A 201 0.85 -6.33 -4.04
N THR A 202 2.06 -6.40 -4.59
CA THR A 202 3.27 -6.64 -3.78
C THR A 202 4.34 -5.61 -4.13
N MET A 203 4.99 -5.06 -3.11
CA MET A 203 6.23 -4.31 -3.25
C MET A 203 7.35 -5.02 -2.50
N TYR A 204 8.58 -4.91 -3.00
CA TYR A 204 9.79 -5.39 -2.34
C TYR A 204 10.47 -4.23 -1.62
N ILE A 205 10.69 -4.38 -0.32
CA ILE A 205 11.49 -3.46 0.48
C ILE A 205 12.87 -4.09 0.60
N ALA A 206 13.81 -3.59 -0.21
CA ALA A 206 15.17 -4.08 -0.23
C ALA A 206 15.96 -3.40 0.89
N ASN A 207 16.19 -4.12 1.99
CA ASN A 207 16.98 -3.62 3.11
C ASN A 207 18.47 -3.71 2.76
N VAL A 208 19.09 -2.56 2.53
CA VAL A 208 20.50 -2.41 2.13
C VAL A 208 21.35 -1.86 3.28
N ALA A 209 22.69 -1.95 3.16
CA ALA A 209 23.60 -1.20 4.02
C ALA A 209 23.59 0.31 3.67
N GLU A 210 24.21 1.14 4.51
CA GLU A 210 24.26 2.60 4.35
C GLU A 210 24.86 3.02 2.98
N ASP A 211 25.84 2.28 2.49
CA ASP A 211 26.51 2.44 1.19
C ASP A 211 25.95 1.54 0.08
N GLY A 212 24.91 0.75 0.37
CA GLY A 212 24.39 -0.32 -0.48
C GLY A 212 23.30 0.09 -1.46
N PHE A 213 23.05 1.37 -1.69
CA PHE A 213 22.01 1.84 -2.61
C PHE A 213 22.40 1.74 -4.09
N GLU A 214 23.70 1.77 -4.37
CA GLU A 214 24.30 1.65 -5.69
C GLU A 214 25.30 0.48 -5.75
N ASN A 215 25.53 -0.07 -6.92
CA ASN A 215 26.49 -1.18 -7.17
C ASN A 215 26.28 -2.39 -6.25
N ASN A 216 25.03 -2.70 -5.92
CA ASN A 216 24.65 -3.78 -5.01
C ASN A 216 24.07 -4.97 -5.80
N PRO A 217 24.83 -6.08 -5.97
CA PRO A 217 24.36 -7.26 -6.71
C PRO A 217 23.09 -7.88 -6.13
N HIS A 218 22.92 -7.85 -4.79
CA HIS A 218 21.72 -8.35 -4.13
C HIS A 218 20.48 -7.52 -4.49
N LEU A 219 20.61 -6.19 -4.50
CA LEU A 219 19.55 -5.28 -4.90
C LEU A 219 19.17 -5.46 -6.38
N ASP A 220 20.14 -5.70 -7.25
CA ASP A 220 19.90 -5.89 -8.68
C ASP A 220 19.11 -7.19 -8.95
N VAL A 221 19.37 -8.25 -8.16
CA VAL A 221 18.55 -9.48 -8.19
C VAL A 221 17.10 -9.18 -7.83
N VAL A 222 16.85 -8.42 -6.76
CA VAL A 222 15.48 -8.05 -6.36
C VAL A 222 14.80 -7.21 -7.43
N ARG A 223 15.50 -6.24 -8.02
CA ARG A 223 14.98 -5.41 -9.13
C ARG A 223 14.56 -6.24 -10.33
N LYS A 224 15.36 -7.27 -10.69
CA LYS A 224 15.04 -8.16 -11.81
C LYS A 224 13.77 -8.96 -11.54
N ILE A 225 13.66 -9.59 -10.35
CA ILE A 225 12.46 -10.35 -9.96
C ILE A 225 11.24 -9.46 -9.96
N ALA A 226 11.35 -8.28 -9.38
CA ALA A 226 10.25 -7.32 -9.31
C ALA A 226 9.78 -6.86 -10.71
N ALA A 227 10.72 -6.66 -11.65
CA ALA A 227 10.38 -6.31 -13.03
C ALA A 227 9.57 -7.42 -13.72
N ASP A 228 9.94 -8.69 -13.54
CA ASP A 228 9.23 -9.84 -14.07
C ASP A 228 7.81 -9.98 -13.46
N GLU A 229 7.64 -9.58 -12.22
CA GLU A 229 6.35 -9.59 -11.50
C GLU A 229 5.55 -8.29 -11.63
N LYS A 230 6.07 -7.27 -12.29
CA LYS A 230 5.50 -5.90 -12.36
C LYS A 230 5.31 -5.27 -10.97
N SER A 231 6.17 -5.63 -10.05
CA SER A 231 6.21 -5.14 -8.67
C SER A 231 7.17 -3.97 -8.51
N VAL A 232 7.00 -3.18 -7.46
CA VAL A 232 7.86 -2.04 -7.14
C VAL A 232 8.96 -2.47 -6.17
N VAL A 233 10.17 -1.91 -6.32
CA VAL A 233 11.28 -2.07 -5.36
C VAL A 233 11.56 -0.74 -4.69
N VAL A 234 11.59 -0.74 -3.36
CA VAL A 234 11.99 0.41 -2.55
C VAL A 234 13.25 0.03 -1.76
N PRO A 235 14.43 0.48 -2.18
CA PRO A 235 15.63 0.29 -1.37
C PRO A 235 15.62 1.23 -0.16
N ILE A 236 15.95 0.68 1.01
CA ILE A 236 15.96 1.39 2.28
C ILE A 236 17.04 0.80 3.19
N CYS A 237 17.70 1.63 3.99
CA CYS A 237 18.58 1.16 5.06
C CYS A 237 17.80 1.24 6.38
N ASN A 238 17.30 0.10 6.86
CA ASN A 238 16.45 0.07 8.05
C ASN A 238 17.15 0.57 9.32
N LYS A 239 18.49 0.40 9.41
CA LYS A 239 19.30 0.93 10.50
C LYS A 239 19.27 2.45 10.50
N LEU A 240 19.56 3.05 9.35
CA LEU A 240 19.55 4.50 9.17
C LEU A 240 18.16 5.09 9.45
N GLU A 241 17.10 4.42 9.00
CA GLU A 241 15.73 4.87 9.26
C GLU A 241 15.34 4.79 10.74
N ALA A 242 15.84 3.81 11.46
CA ALA A 242 15.65 3.73 12.91
C ALA A 242 16.31 4.91 13.62
N ASP A 243 17.53 5.26 13.23
CA ASP A 243 18.26 6.41 13.78
C ASP A 243 17.51 7.73 13.45
N ILE A 244 17.05 7.90 12.19
CA ILE A 244 16.27 9.08 11.76
C ILE A 244 14.94 9.20 12.51
N ALA A 245 14.30 8.07 12.86
CA ALA A 245 13.02 8.08 13.56
C ALA A 245 13.13 8.55 15.01
N GLU A 246 14.33 8.53 15.60
CA GLU A 246 14.59 9.05 16.94
C GLU A 246 14.88 10.56 16.96
N LEU A 247 15.11 11.18 15.78
CA LEU A 247 15.45 12.59 15.63
C LEU A 247 14.22 13.44 15.34
N GLU A 248 14.20 14.66 15.89
CA GLU A 248 13.13 15.64 15.68
C GLU A 248 13.68 17.02 15.25
N GLY A 249 12.84 17.82 14.60
CA GLY A 249 13.09 19.22 14.29
C GLY A 249 14.36 19.46 13.46
N GLU A 250 15.24 20.34 13.97
CA GLU A 250 16.48 20.73 13.27
C GLU A 250 17.50 19.59 13.20
N ASP A 251 17.62 18.78 14.27
CA ASP A 251 18.57 17.65 14.32
C ASP A 251 18.28 16.63 13.21
N LYS A 252 17.00 16.35 12.97
CA LYS A 252 16.58 15.47 11.87
C LYS A 252 16.95 16.05 10.51
N LYS A 253 16.77 17.34 10.33
CA LYS A 253 17.09 18.01 9.06
C LYS A 253 18.60 18.01 8.82
N GLU A 254 19.38 18.35 9.82
CA GLU A 254 20.84 18.35 9.74
C GLU A 254 21.38 16.97 9.40
N PHE A 255 20.86 15.93 10.04
CA PHE A 255 21.24 14.55 9.77
C PHE A 255 20.91 14.12 8.33
N LEU A 256 19.72 14.48 7.83
CA LEU A 256 19.34 14.19 6.44
C LEU A 256 20.23 14.92 5.44
N ASP A 257 20.56 16.19 5.71
CA ASP A 257 21.44 16.99 4.86
C ASP A 257 22.87 16.41 4.83
N GLU A 258 23.41 15.96 5.97
CA GLU A 258 24.71 15.28 6.06
C GLU A 258 24.75 13.98 5.25
N MET A 259 23.65 13.22 5.26
CA MET A 259 23.51 11.99 4.47
C MET A 259 23.15 12.22 3.00
N GLY A 260 22.99 13.48 2.57
CA GLY A 260 22.58 13.83 1.21
C GLY A 260 21.14 13.40 0.88
N MET A 261 20.30 13.24 1.89
CA MET A 261 18.91 12.81 1.77
C MET A 261 17.96 14.01 1.84
N THR A 262 17.02 14.09 0.93
CA THR A 262 15.97 15.14 0.95
C THR A 262 14.82 14.82 1.90
N GLU A 263 14.64 13.55 2.23
CA GLU A 263 13.59 13.04 3.12
C GLU A 263 13.94 11.64 3.65
N PRO A 264 13.32 11.16 4.74
CA PRO A 264 13.46 9.79 5.20
C PRO A 264 13.04 8.77 4.13
N GLY A 265 13.75 7.65 4.04
CA GLY A 265 13.39 6.55 3.13
C GLY A 265 12.04 5.92 3.46
N LEU A 266 11.61 5.97 4.72
CA LEU A 266 10.26 5.56 5.14
C LEU A 266 9.16 6.30 4.38
N ASN A 267 9.34 7.56 4.04
CA ASN A 267 8.38 8.31 3.23
C ASN A 267 8.19 7.69 1.85
N ARG A 268 9.26 7.16 1.25
CA ARG A 268 9.20 6.43 -0.03
C ARG A 268 8.44 5.13 0.10
N VAL A 269 8.65 4.39 1.20
CA VAL A 269 7.91 3.15 1.50
C VAL A 269 6.42 3.43 1.65
N ILE A 270 6.05 4.46 2.41
CA ILE A 270 4.66 4.84 2.65
C ILE A 270 3.98 5.24 1.33
N ARG A 271 4.62 6.10 0.52
CA ARG A 271 4.08 6.49 -0.79
C ARG A 271 3.99 5.33 -1.77
N ALA A 272 4.98 4.44 -1.79
CA ALA A 272 4.95 3.25 -2.64
C ALA A 272 3.78 2.32 -2.25
N GLY A 273 3.55 2.10 -0.96
CA GLY A 273 2.41 1.34 -0.46
C GLY A 273 1.07 1.97 -0.84
N TYR A 274 0.97 3.29 -0.71
CA TYR A 274 -0.22 4.05 -1.09
C TYR A 274 -0.55 3.93 -2.58
N GLN A 275 0.46 4.07 -3.44
CA GLN A 275 0.32 3.90 -4.89
C GLN A 275 0.04 2.44 -5.28
N LEU A 276 0.68 1.48 -4.60
CA LEU A 276 0.47 0.05 -4.82
C LEU A 276 -0.99 -0.36 -4.61
N LEU A 277 -1.65 0.26 -3.64
CA LEU A 277 -3.07 0.06 -3.34
C LEU A 277 -4.00 0.78 -4.34
N GLY A 278 -3.45 1.48 -5.34
CA GLY A 278 -4.23 2.25 -6.31
C GLY A 278 -4.98 3.41 -5.68
N LEU A 279 -4.37 4.04 -4.67
CA LEU A 279 -4.94 5.16 -3.94
C LEU A 279 -4.44 6.50 -4.47
N GLN A 280 -5.25 7.51 -4.31
CA GLN A 280 -4.93 8.91 -4.59
C GLN A 280 -5.56 9.83 -3.55
N THR A 281 -5.07 11.07 -3.51
CA THR A 281 -5.47 12.06 -2.52
C THR A 281 -6.19 13.23 -3.19
N TYR A 282 -7.32 13.65 -2.63
CA TYR A 282 -7.87 14.97 -2.88
C TYR A 282 -7.88 15.77 -1.57
N PHE A 283 -8.03 17.07 -1.66
CA PHE A 283 -8.00 17.97 -0.51
C PHE A 283 -9.32 18.70 -0.33
N THR A 284 -9.67 18.98 0.92
CA THR A 284 -10.58 20.06 1.29
C THR A 284 -9.77 21.14 1.98
N ALA A 285 -9.95 22.39 1.57
CA ALA A 285 -9.17 23.52 2.09
C ALA A 285 -10.09 24.64 2.55
N GLY A 286 -10.09 24.89 3.87
CA GLY A 286 -10.89 25.93 4.51
C GLY A 286 -10.21 26.49 5.74
N VAL A 287 -10.72 27.62 6.27
CA VAL A 287 -10.15 28.32 7.44
C VAL A 287 -10.12 27.42 8.69
N LYS A 288 -11.08 26.51 8.84
CA LYS A 288 -11.10 25.59 9.99
C LYS A 288 -10.10 24.45 9.83
N GLU A 289 -10.02 23.88 8.63
CA GLU A 289 -9.11 22.76 8.36
C GLU A 289 -8.66 22.71 6.90
N VAL A 290 -7.45 22.22 6.69
CA VAL A 290 -6.96 21.65 5.45
C VAL A 290 -6.80 20.15 5.68
N ARG A 291 -7.55 19.36 4.90
CA ARG A 291 -7.56 17.91 5.09
C ARG A 291 -7.31 17.17 3.79
N ALA A 292 -6.45 16.15 3.88
CA ALA A 292 -6.21 15.18 2.83
C ALA A 292 -7.17 13.99 2.98
N TRP A 293 -7.77 13.56 1.87
CA TRP A 293 -8.74 12.47 1.81
C TRP A 293 -8.27 11.40 0.85
N THR A 294 -8.30 10.15 1.29
CA THR A 294 -7.93 8.98 0.47
C THR A 294 -9.11 8.46 -0.32
N ILE A 295 -8.92 8.28 -1.61
CA ILE A 295 -9.87 7.62 -2.51
C ILE A 295 -9.14 6.66 -3.45
N PRO A 296 -9.81 5.61 -3.96
CA PRO A 296 -9.28 4.82 -5.06
C PRO A 296 -9.11 5.65 -6.34
N VAL A 297 -8.09 5.35 -7.11
CA VAL A 297 -7.91 5.91 -8.46
C VAL A 297 -9.14 5.55 -9.31
N GLY A 298 -9.70 6.54 -9.98
CA GLY A 298 -10.93 6.39 -10.77
C GLY A 298 -12.24 6.62 -10.00
N ALA A 299 -12.16 7.02 -8.73
CA ALA A 299 -13.34 7.39 -7.96
C ALA A 299 -14.05 8.61 -8.54
N THR A 300 -15.39 8.56 -8.58
CA THR A 300 -16.23 9.68 -9.01
C THR A 300 -16.39 10.72 -7.89
N ALA A 301 -16.82 11.94 -8.23
CA ALA A 301 -17.04 12.99 -7.25
C ALA A 301 -18.05 12.60 -6.14
N PRO A 302 -19.18 11.91 -6.41
CA PRO A 302 -20.04 11.39 -5.35
C PRO A 302 -19.33 10.40 -4.41
N GLN A 303 -18.54 9.46 -4.96
CA GLN A 303 -17.79 8.50 -4.16
C GLN A 303 -16.75 9.21 -3.27
N ALA A 304 -16.05 10.22 -3.80
CA ALA A 304 -15.15 11.04 -3.03
C ALA A 304 -15.89 11.81 -1.89
N ALA A 305 -17.06 12.37 -2.17
CA ALA A 305 -17.90 12.99 -1.15
C ALA A 305 -18.33 11.99 -0.05
N GLY A 306 -18.57 10.74 -0.44
CA GLY A 306 -18.95 9.63 0.44
C GLY A 306 -17.87 9.28 1.48
N VAL A 307 -16.60 9.51 1.17
CA VAL A 307 -15.49 9.31 2.12
C VAL A 307 -15.58 10.33 3.28
N ILE A 308 -16.11 11.51 3.05
CA ILE A 308 -16.34 12.50 4.11
C ILE A 308 -17.52 12.04 4.97
N HIS A 309 -18.68 11.76 4.34
CA HIS A 309 -19.87 11.24 4.98
C HIS A 309 -20.80 10.60 3.96
N THR A 310 -21.48 9.51 4.31
CA THR A 310 -22.40 8.79 3.42
C THR A 310 -23.55 9.66 2.91
N ASP A 311 -23.99 10.65 3.68
CA ASP A 311 -25.03 11.58 3.25
C ASP A 311 -24.55 12.52 2.14
N PHE A 312 -23.24 12.83 2.09
CA PHE A 312 -22.68 13.66 1.02
C PHE A 312 -22.71 12.92 -0.33
N GLU A 313 -22.51 11.60 -0.33
CA GLU A 313 -22.66 10.78 -1.52
C GLU A 313 -24.12 10.72 -1.97
N LYS A 314 -25.03 10.39 -1.06
CA LYS A 314 -26.48 10.24 -1.35
C LYS A 314 -27.11 11.54 -1.83
N GLY A 315 -26.79 12.65 -1.15
CA GLY A 315 -27.32 13.98 -1.43
C GLY A 315 -26.48 14.79 -2.43
N PHE A 316 -25.48 14.19 -3.09
CA PHE A 316 -24.55 14.90 -3.96
C PHE A 316 -25.27 15.70 -5.06
N ILE A 317 -24.98 17.00 -5.13
CA ILE A 317 -25.48 17.90 -6.16
C ILE A 317 -24.38 18.18 -7.19
N ARG A 318 -23.23 18.71 -6.72
CA ARG A 318 -22.04 19.03 -7.53
C ARG A 318 -20.83 19.25 -6.63
N ALA A 319 -19.64 19.23 -7.23
CA ALA A 319 -18.41 19.66 -6.59
C ALA A 319 -17.86 20.93 -7.24
N GLU A 320 -17.40 21.90 -6.45
CA GLU A 320 -16.51 22.95 -6.90
C GLU A 320 -15.08 22.44 -6.77
N THR A 321 -14.37 22.36 -7.89
CA THR A 321 -13.05 21.71 -7.99
C THR A 321 -12.03 22.66 -8.57
N ILE A 322 -10.89 22.78 -7.91
CA ILE A 322 -9.72 23.56 -8.35
C ILE A 322 -8.53 22.59 -8.38
N ALA A 323 -7.77 22.57 -9.49
CA ALA A 323 -6.53 21.81 -9.52
C ALA A 323 -5.53 22.39 -8.50
N TYR A 324 -4.73 21.52 -7.87
CA TYR A 324 -3.73 21.95 -6.88
C TYR A 324 -2.83 23.08 -7.40
N GLU A 325 -2.30 22.93 -8.62
CA GLU A 325 -1.43 23.90 -9.25
C GLU A 325 -2.10 25.28 -9.42
N ASP A 326 -3.36 25.28 -9.85
CA ASP A 326 -4.15 26.51 -9.98
C ASP A 326 -4.43 27.13 -8.60
N PHE A 327 -4.72 26.32 -7.59
CA PHE A 327 -4.93 26.81 -6.22
C PHE A 327 -3.68 27.51 -5.67
N VAL A 328 -2.51 26.92 -5.87
CA VAL A 328 -1.21 27.50 -5.46
C VAL A 328 -0.87 28.74 -6.27
N GLN A 329 -0.99 28.68 -7.60
CA GLN A 329 -0.67 29.76 -8.51
C GLN A 329 -1.48 31.02 -8.21
N PHE A 330 -2.78 30.85 -7.95
CA PHE A 330 -3.70 31.97 -7.70
C PHE A 330 -3.89 32.26 -6.21
N LYS A 331 -3.05 31.70 -5.34
CA LYS A 331 -3.02 31.96 -3.88
C LYS A 331 -4.34 31.70 -3.18
N GLY A 332 -5.00 30.60 -3.53
CA GLY A 332 -6.18 30.13 -2.86
C GLY A 332 -7.46 30.15 -3.71
N GLU A 333 -8.56 29.76 -3.09
CA GLU A 333 -9.85 29.57 -3.72
C GLU A 333 -10.38 30.83 -4.43
N GLN A 334 -10.32 31.99 -3.74
CA GLN A 334 -10.84 33.24 -4.28
C GLN A 334 -10.06 33.71 -5.53
N GLY A 335 -8.73 33.59 -5.50
CA GLY A 335 -7.91 33.92 -6.65
C GLY A 335 -8.16 33.01 -7.85
N ALA A 336 -8.28 31.71 -7.59
CA ALA A 336 -8.61 30.73 -8.63
C ALA A 336 -10.01 30.95 -9.22
N LYS A 337 -11.00 31.32 -8.41
CA LYS A 337 -12.35 31.68 -8.87
C LYS A 337 -12.31 32.92 -9.77
N THR A 338 -11.58 33.95 -9.38
CA THR A 338 -11.43 35.18 -10.18
C THR A 338 -10.73 34.91 -11.51
N ALA A 339 -9.76 33.98 -11.52
CA ALA A 339 -9.05 33.55 -12.74
C ALA A 339 -9.85 32.55 -13.60
N GLY A 340 -11.07 32.17 -13.20
CA GLY A 340 -11.92 31.23 -13.94
C GLY A 340 -11.42 29.78 -13.87
N LYS A 341 -10.61 29.43 -12.85
CA LYS A 341 -10.03 28.09 -12.66
C LYS A 341 -10.86 27.16 -11.77
N ALA A 342 -11.85 27.69 -11.07
CA ALA A 342 -12.80 26.89 -10.31
C ALA A 342 -13.84 26.29 -11.26
N ARG A 343 -13.88 24.97 -11.33
CA ARG A 343 -14.79 24.19 -12.15
C ARG A 343 -15.97 23.71 -11.33
N LYS A 344 -17.13 23.58 -11.95
CA LYS A 344 -18.31 22.93 -11.37
C LYS A 344 -18.46 21.56 -11.98
N GLU A 345 -18.22 20.53 -11.21
CA GLU A 345 -18.18 19.14 -11.65
C GLU A 345 -19.42 18.37 -11.19
N GLY A 346 -19.97 17.55 -12.07
CA GLY A 346 -21.14 16.71 -11.84
C GLY A 346 -20.79 15.32 -11.32
N LYS A 347 -21.82 14.43 -11.32
CA LYS A 347 -21.71 13.06 -10.79
C LYS A 347 -20.71 12.17 -11.52
N GLU A 348 -20.50 12.39 -12.80
CA GLU A 348 -19.62 11.59 -13.67
C GLU A 348 -18.15 12.03 -13.60
N TYR A 349 -17.85 13.10 -12.87
CA TYR A 349 -16.49 13.59 -12.77
C TYR A 349 -15.60 12.58 -12.03
N ILE A 350 -14.53 12.17 -12.69
CA ILE A 350 -13.48 11.35 -12.07
C ILE A 350 -12.48 12.28 -11.38
N VAL A 351 -12.40 12.16 -10.07
CA VAL A 351 -11.51 12.97 -9.25
C VAL A 351 -10.06 12.71 -9.63
N LYS A 352 -9.28 13.78 -9.74
CA LYS A 352 -7.85 13.72 -10.02
C LYS A 352 -7.05 13.86 -8.74
N ASP A 353 -5.87 13.23 -8.72
CA ASP A 353 -4.94 13.36 -7.61
C ASP A 353 -4.53 14.83 -7.43
N GLY A 354 -4.67 15.35 -6.19
CA GLY A 354 -4.38 16.73 -5.86
C GLY A 354 -5.55 17.72 -6.06
N ASP A 355 -6.70 17.31 -6.56
CA ASP A 355 -7.86 18.20 -6.65
C ASP A 355 -8.22 18.80 -5.29
N VAL A 356 -8.44 20.11 -5.22
CA VAL A 356 -9.00 20.81 -4.06
C VAL A 356 -10.50 20.96 -4.28
N MET A 357 -11.30 20.32 -3.43
CA MET A 357 -12.74 20.14 -3.68
C MET A 357 -13.62 20.69 -2.57
N HIS A 358 -14.73 21.26 -2.97
CA HIS A 358 -15.84 21.65 -2.07
C HIS A 358 -17.13 21.02 -2.58
N PHE A 359 -17.76 20.16 -1.76
CA PHE A 359 -18.96 19.43 -2.14
C PHE A 359 -20.23 20.18 -1.72
N LEU A 360 -21.17 20.28 -2.65
CA LEU A 360 -22.53 20.75 -2.40
C LEU A 360 -23.47 19.54 -2.42
N PHE A 361 -24.22 19.39 -1.35
CA PHE A 361 -25.15 18.29 -1.18
C PHE A 361 -26.44 18.78 -0.51
N ASN A 362 -27.50 18.00 -0.65
CA ASN A 362 -28.77 18.23 0.02
C ASN A 362 -29.25 16.90 0.61
N VAL A 363 -29.56 16.88 1.91
CA VAL A 363 -30.03 15.70 2.66
C VAL A 363 -31.50 15.88 3.01
#